data_67c7f7704a5181ed28b4c4761a0fb2a8
#
_entry.id   67c7f7704a5181ed28b4c4761a0fb2a8
#
_cell.length_a   1.000
_cell.length_b   1.000
_cell.length_c   1.000
_cell.angle_alpha   90.00
_cell.angle_beta   90.00
_cell.angle_gamma   90.00
#
_symmetry.space_group_name_H-M   'P 1'
#
loop_
_entity.id
_entity.type
_entity.pdbx_description
1 polymer ?
#
loop_
_entity_poly.entity_id
_entity_poly.type
_entity_poly.pdbx_seq_one_letter_code
_entity_poly.pdbx_strand_id
1 'polypeptide(L)'
;MTADAPAGSHWKALQQQMQGPRKKRSTRSLHAKAEVVSTSATDALPWFAEDLAPGDLALAMSEAPSAATAEARKRQVLGEPYNPALAKREPGHYLAIDCEMVGVGPRGTGSHLARVSIVNWYGHVVLDTFVRPRERVTDFRTWVSGVRPSDLKHAPSLAEVQARVAELIKGRVLVGH
;
A
#
# COMPACT_ATOMS: atom_id res chain seq x y z
N MET A 1 -31.69 28.66 20.22
CA MET A 1 -31.28 27.45 20.96
C MET A 1 -31.49 26.28 20.01
N THR A 2 -30.50 25.89 19.25
CA THR A 2 -30.56 24.74 18.34
C THR A 2 -29.94 23.56 19.07
N ALA A 3 -30.78 22.54 19.32
CA ALA A 3 -30.38 21.33 20.02
C ALA A 3 -29.46 20.51 19.13
N ASP A 4 -28.26 20.27 19.63
CA ASP A 4 -27.22 19.42 19.01
C ASP A 4 -27.69 17.96 19.06
N ALA A 5 -27.79 17.30 17.92
CA ALA A 5 -28.19 15.91 17.83
C ALA A 5 -27.02 15.01 18.31
N PRO A 6 -27.27 13.96 19.14
CA PRO A 6 -26.21 13.14 19.67
C PRO A 6 -25.45 12.40 18.56
N ALA A 7 -24.12 12.47 18.62
CA ALA A 7 -23.18 11.78 17.71
C ALA A 7 -23.41 10.24 17.79
N GLY A 8 -24.16 9.69 16.88
CA GLY A 8 -24.51 8.25 16.82
C GLY A 8 -25.74 7.93 16.00
N SER A 9 -26.56 8.94 15.69
CA SER A 9 -27.81 8.74 14.92
C SER A 9 -27.56 8.40 13.45
N HIS A 10 -26.50 8.98 12.86
CA HIS A 10 -26.14 8.76 11.45
C HIS A 10 -25.66 7.32 11.19
N TRP A 11 -24.93 6.73 12.14
CA TRP A 11 -24.43 5.36 11.99
C TRP A 11 -25.55 4.32 12.03
N LYS A 12 -26.53 4.49 12.92
CA LYS A 12 -27.70 3.60 13.01
C LYS A 12 -28.56 3.66 11.75
N ALA A 13 -28.71 4.85 11.15
CA ALA A 13 -29.43 5.02 9.89
C ALA A 13 -28.70 4.33 8.72
N LEU A 14 -27.36 4.40 8.67
CA LEU A 14 -26.53 3.72 7.66
C LEU A 14 -26.63 2.19 7.81
N GLN A 15 -26.58 1.68 9.03
CA GLN A 15 -26.77 0.24 9.28
C GLN A 15 -28.15 -0.27 8.87
N GLN A 16 -29.21 0.50 9.04
CA GLN A 16 -30.53 0.13 8.58
C GLN A 16 -30.65 0.12 7.05
N GLN A 17 -29.99 1.05 6.35
CA GLN A 17 -29.92 1.03 4.88
C GLN A 17 -29.14 -0.16 4.31
N MET A 18 -28.13 -0.65 5.03
CA MET A 18 -27.34 -1.84 4.63
C MET A 18 -28.06 -3.17 4.93
N GLN A 19 -29.11 -3.18 5.74
CA GLN A 19 -29.92 -4.36 6.11
C GLN A 19 -31.17 -4.52 5.25
N GLY A 20 -31.14 -4.12 3.98
CA GLY A 20 -32.22 -4.39 3.02
C GLY A 20 -32.53 -5.90 2.90
N PRO A 21 -33.78 -6.28 2.55
CA PRO A 21 -34.24 -7.67 2.60
C PRO A 21 -33.33 -8.58 1.79
N ARG A 22 -32.71 -9.57 2.46
CA ARG A 22 -31.93 -10.65 1.83
C ARG A 22 -32.87 -11.44 0.89
N LYS A 23 -32.82 -11.17 -0.40
CA LYS A 23 -33.40 -12.05 -1.41
C LYS A 23 -32.72 -13.40 -1.31
N LYS A 24 -33.48 -14.44 -0.93
CA LYS A 24 -33.04 -15.84 -0.99
C LYS A 24 -32.56 -16.15 -2.42
N ARG A 25 -31.24 -16.30 -2.61
CA ARG A 25 -30.68 -16.78 -3.88
C ARG A 25 -31.07 -18.21 -4.07
N SER A 26 -31.99 -18.46 -5.01
CA SER A 26 -32.26 -19.78 -5.56
C SER A 26 -30.97 -20.38 -6.10
N THR A 27 -30.60 -21.55 -5.63
CA THR A 27 -29.51 -22.37 -6.16
C THR A 27 -29.95 -22.97 -7.49
N ARG A 28 -29.96 -22.16 -8.53
CA ARG A 28 -30.08 -22.64 -9.89
C ARG A 28 -28.66 -22.81 -10.43
N SER A 29 -28.24 -24.05 -10.59
CA SER A 29 -27.01 -24.47 -11.28
C SER A 29 -26.92 -23.73 -12.62
N LEU A 30 -26.05 -22.77 -12.73
CA LEU A 30 -25.62 -22.18 -13.98
C LEU A 30 -24.24 -22.73 -14.30
N HIS A 31 -24.22 -23.89 -14.93
CA HIS A 31 -23.18 -24.21 -15.90
C HIS A 31 -23.36 -23.28 -17.10
N ALA A 32 -23.08 -21.99 -16.90
CA ALA A 32 -22.83 -21.08 -17.98
C ALA A 32 -21.35 -21.26 -18.34
N LYS A 33 -21.10 -21.90 -19.49
CA LYS A 33 -19.87 -21.79 -20.24
C LYS A 33 -19.47 -20.31 -20.23
N ALA A 34 -18.39 -20.01 -19.51
CA ALA A 34 -17.73 -18.73 -19.65
C ALA A 34 -17.18 -18.70 -21.08
N GLU A 35 -17.90 -18.08 -21.98
CA GLU A 35 -17.33 -17.59 -23.21
C GLU A 35 -16.20 -16.65 -22.79
N VAL A 36 -14.98 -17.10 -23.04
CA VAL A 36 -13.80 -16.26 -22.98
C VAL A 36 -14.00 -15.23 -24.09
N VAL A 37 -14.57 -14.10 -23.73
CA VAL A 37 -14.48 -12.91 -24.57
C VAL A 37 -12.99 -12.59 -24.57
N SER A 38 -12.31 -13.02 -25.63
CA SER A 38 -11.00 -12.51 -26.00
C SER A 38 -11.20 -11.03 -26.34
N THR A 39 -11.19 -10.18 -25.31
CA THR A 39 -10.92 -8.77 -25.54
C THR A 39 -9.51 -8.74 -26.07
N SER A 40 -9.40 -8.59 -27.39
CA SER A 40 -8.16 -8.14 -28.04
C SER A 40 -7.63 -7.02 -27.16
N ALA A 41 -6.37 -7.16 -26.73
CA ALA A 41 -5.63 -6.12 -26.04
C ALA A 41 -5.56 -4.93 -27.00
N THR A 42 -6.62 -4.14 -27.05
CA THR A 42 -6.58 -2.80 -27.60
C THR A 42 -5.78 -1.98 -26.62
N ASP A 43 -4.73 -1.36 -27.14
CA ASP A 43 -3.78 -0.44 -26.53
C ASP A 43 -4.45 0.71 -25.74
N ALA A 44 -5.20 0.39 -24.73
CA ALA A 44 -5.65 1.38 -23.76
C ALA A 44 -4.45 1.71 -22.87
N LEU A 45 -3.91 2.90 -23.05
CA LEU A 45 -2.92 3.44 -22.14
C LEU A 45 -3.40 3.29 -20.70
N PRO A 46 -2.54 2.93 -19.76
CA PRO A 46 -2.92 2.84 -18.36
C PRO A 46 -3.41 4.21 -17.86
N TRP A 47 -4.33 4.20 -16.91
CA TRP A 47 -4.99 5.40 -16.36
C TRP A 47 -4.01 6.48 -15.86
N PHE A 48 -2.78 6.11 -15.52
CA PHE A 48 -1.71 7.01 -15.06
C PHE A 48 -0.81 7.51 -16.20
N ALA A 49 -1.08 7.15 -17.45
CA ALA A 49 -0.21 7.50 -18.59
C ALA A 49 -0.12 9.00 -18.85
N GLU A 50 -1.15 9.76 -18.48
CA GLU A 50 -1.19 11.20 -18.64
C GLU A 50 -0.29 11.93 -17.61
N ASP A 51 0.02 11.28 -16.49
CA ASP A 51 0.82 11.85 -15.40
C ASP A 51 2.32 11.59 -15.57
N LEU A 52 2.73 10.76 -16.55
CA LEU A 52 4.12 10.37 -16.77
C LEU A 52 4.72 11.01 -18.02
N ALA A 53 6.01 11.36 -17.92
CA ALA A 53 6.77 11.72 -19.12
C ALA A 53 6.85 10.54 -20.10
N PRO A 54 6.88 10.77 -21.43
CA PRO A 54 6.88 9.69 -22.43
C PRO A 54 7.99 8.64 -22.24
N GLY A 55 9.17 9.07 -21.77
CA GLY A 55 10.28 8.15 -21.46
C GLY A 55 9.98 7.23 -20.27
N ASP A 56 9.39 7.78 -19.21
CA ASP A 56 9.04 7.03 -18.02
C ASP A 56 7.87 6.08 -18.28
N LEU A 57 6.91 6.51 -19.11
CA LEU A 57 5.82 5.66 -19.55
C LEU A 57 6.32 4.45 -20.37
N ALA A 58 7.23 4.69 -21.31
CA ALA A 58 7.82 3.61 -22.12
C ALA A 58 8.57 2.60 -21.23
N LEU A 59 9.28 3.10 -20.21
CA LEU A 59 10.00 2.26 -19.25
C LEU A 59 9.02 1.49 -18.35
N ALA A 60 7.97 2.12 -17.85
CA ALA A 60 6.91 1.48 -17.09
C ALA A 60 6.25 0.34 -17.88
N MET A 61 5.97 0.57 -19.14
CA MET A 61 5.35 -0.44 -20.01
C MET A 61 6.32 -1.59 -20.35
N SER A 62 7.62 -1.31 -20.47
CA SER A 62 8.64 -2.35 -20.74
C SER A 62 8.88 -3.25 -19.52
N GLU A 63 8.71 -2.72 -18.30
CA GLU A 63 8.85 -3.46 -17.05
C GLU A 63 7.53 -4.04 -16.53
N ALA A 64 6.41 -3.82 -17.24
CA ALA A 64 5.11 -4.33 -16.84
C ALA A 64 5.17 -5.86 -16.62
N PRO A 65 4.65 -6.36 -15.49
CA PRO A 65 4.70 -7.78 -15.20
C PRO A 65 3.91 -8.57 -16.26
N SER A 66 4.46 -9.70 -16.68
CA SER A 66 3.73 -10.66 -17.52
C SER A 66 2.44 -11.11 -16.82
N ALA A 67 1.49 -11.68 -17.57
CA ALA A 67 0.25 -12.22 -17.00
C ALA A 67 0.52 -13.19 -15.84
N ALA A 68 1.55 -14.04 -15.94
CA ALA A 68 1.97 -14.94 -14.86
C ALA A 68 2.42 -14.18 -13.60
N THR A 69 3.10 -13.04 -13.77
CA THR A 69 3.55 -12.20 -12.66
C THR A 69 2.38 -11.45 -12.03
N ALA A 70 1.41 -11.00 -12.83
CA ALA A 70 0.19 -10.35 -12.34
C ALA A 70 -0.66 -11.34 -11.51
N GLU A 71 -0.70 -12.61 -11.91
CA GLU A 71 -1.40 -13.67 -11.18
C GLU A 71 -0.69 -14.01 -9.85
N ALA A 72 0.63 -14.10 -9.86
CA ALA A 72 1.43 -14.28 -8.66
C ALA A 72 1.22 -13.12 -7.66
N ARG A 73 1.13 -11.90 -8.15
CA ARG A 73 0.83 -10.71 -7.34
C ARG A 73 -0.58 -10.74 -6.77
N LYS A 74 -1.57 -11.17 -7.58
CA LYS A 74 -2.94 -11.37 -7.10
C LYS A 74 -3.01 -12.39 -5.97
N ARG A 75 -2.26 -13.49 -6.05
CA ARG A 75 -2.14 -14.51 -5.00
C ARG A 75 -1.54 -13.94 -3.72
N GLN A 76 -0.50 -13.10 -3.84
CA GLN A 76 0.12 -12.43 -2.70
C GLN A 76 -0.87 -11.51 -1.98
N VAL A 77 -1.63 -10.70 -2.72
CA VAL A 77 -2.69 -9.84 -2.15
C VAL A 77 -3.77 -10.66 -1.46
N LEU A 78 -4.04 -11.89 -1.93
CA LEU A 78 -4.98 -12.81 -1.34
C LEU A 78 -4.38 -13.65 -0.19
N GLY A 79 -3.14 -13.39 0.21
CA GLY A 79 -2.45 -14.08 1.30
C GLY A 79 -1.80 -15.41 0.90
N GLU A 80 -1.69 -15.71 -0.39
CA GLU A 80 -0.95 -16.86 -0.87
C GLU A 80 0.57 -16.57 -0.94
N PRO A 81 1.46 -17.54 -0.61
CA PRO A 81 2.90 -17.31 -0.62
C PRO A 81 3.38 -16.96 -2.04
N TYR A 82 3.99 -15.79 -2.17
CA TYR A 82 4.64 -15.33 -3.40
C TYR A 82 6.15 -15.50 -3.29
N ASN A 83 6.73 -16.23 -4.24
CA ASN A 83 8.18 -16.37 -4.34
C ASN A 83 8.65 -15.82 -5.70
N PRO A 84 9.04 -14.54 -5.78
CA PRO A 84 9.57 -13.97 -7.00
C PRO A 84 10.88 -14.67 -7.38
N ALA A 85 11.11 -14.86 -8.68
CA ALA A 85 12.41 -15.31 -9.17
C ALA A 85 13.52 -14.39 -8.61
N LEU A 86 14.71 -14.95 -8.31
CA LEU A 86 15.83 -14.20 -7.72
C LEU A 86 16.15 -12.92 -8.48
N ALA A 87 16.08 -12.94 -9.83
CA ALA A 87 16.27 -11.77 -10.69
C ALA A 87 15.25 -10.63 -10.45
N LYS A 88 14.13 -10.90 -9.78
CA LYS A 88 13.08 -9.91 -9.47
C LYS A 88 13.21 -9.34 -8.06
N ARG A 89 14.28 -9.64 -7.35
CA ARG A 89 14.56 -9.12 -5.99
C ARG A 89 15.33 -7.81 -6.02
N GLU A 90 15.90 -7.46 -7.16
CA GLU A 90 16.60 -6.18 -7.35
C GLU A 90 15.63 -5.00 -7.21
N PRO A 91 16.10 -3.84 -6.77
CA PRO A 91 15.26 -2.65 -6.60
C PRO A 91 14.51 -2.27 -7.89
N GLY A 92 15.14 -2.43 -9.06
CA GLY A 92 14.56 -2.02 -10.33
C GLY A 92 14.47 -0.50 -10.48
N HIS A 93 13.67 -0.04 -11.47
CA HIS A 93 13.50 1.38 -11.74
C HIS A 93 12.37 2.04 -10.94
N TYR A 94 11.35 1.27 -10.60
CA TYR A 94 10.18 1.74 -9.85
C TYR A 94 10.21 1.21 -8.42
N LEU A 95 10.05 2.12 -7.46
CA LEU A 95 9.96 1.81 -6.04
C LEU A 95 8.69 2.41 -5.47
N ALA A 96 7.96 1.63 -4.69
CA ALA A 96 6.90 2.17 -3.85
C ALA A 96 7.40 2.31 -2.41
N ILE A 97 7.11 3.48 -1.79
CA ILE A 97 7.48 3.79 -0.41
C ILE A 97 6.24 4.05 0.42
N ASP A 98 6.28 3.58 1.66
CA ASP A 98 5.30 3.89 2.68
C ASP A 98 5.99 4.16 4.02
N CYS A 99 5.38 5.03 4.83
CA CYS A 99 5.95 5.53 6.08
C CYS A 99 4.95 5.45 7.23
N GLU A 100 5.42 4.94 8.39
CA GLU A 100 4.63 4.94 9.61
C GLU A 100 5.12 6.03 10.56
N MET A 101 4.17 6.77 11.12
CA MET A 101 4.44 7.93 11.95
C MET A 101 3.98 7.71 13.39
N VAL A 102 4.80 8.16 14.34
CA VAL A 102 4.46 8.22 15.77
C VAL A 102 4.34 9.67 16.25
N GLY A 103 3.61 9.86 17.32
CA GLY A 103 3.40 11.17 17.94
C GLY A 103 4.53 11.54 18.91
N VAL A 104 5.03 12.77 18.79
CA VAL A 104 6.02 13.36 19.71
C VAL A 104 5.51 14.71 20.25
N GLY A 105 6.19 15.22 21.27
CA GLY A 105 5.79 16.48 21.91
C GLY A 105 4.54 16.35 22.79
N PRO A 106 3.96 17.47 23.25
CA PRO A 106 2.79 17.45 24.13
C PRO A 106 1.60 16.73 23.46
N ARG A 107 1.12 15.68 24.11
CA ARG A 107 -0.04 14.88 23.63
C ARG A 107 0.13 14.30 22.21
N GLY A 108 1.36 14.09 21.75
CA GLY A 108 1.62 13.51 20.44
C GLY A 108 1.25 14.40 19.25
N THR A 109 1.26 15.73 19.42
CA THR A 109 0.87 16.67 18.37
C THR A 109 1.86 16.74 17.20
N GLY A 110 3.15 16.47 17.45
CA GLY A 110 4.15 16.32 16.40
C GLY A 110 4.11 14.91 15.79
N SER A 111 4.50 14.79 14.53
CA SER A 111 4.62 13.50 13.86
C SER A 111 6.07 13.25 13.43
N HIS A 112 6.63 12.10 13.86
CA HIS A 112 7.98 11.68 13.51
C HIS A 112 7.95 10.31 12.85
N LEU A 113 8.84 10.12 11.87
CA LEU A 113 9.01 8.83 11.19
C LEU A 113 9.44 7.75 12.18
N ALA A 114 8.77 6.60 12.16
CA ALA A 114 9.05 5.45 13.01
C ALA A 114 9.25 4.14 12.25
N ARG A 115 8.79 4.05 11.01
CA ARG A 115 9.08 2.93 10.10
C ARG A 115 9.04 3.45 8.67
N VAL A 116 9.87 2.87 7.81
CA VAL A 116 9.81 3.05 6.37
C VAL A 116 9.89 1.69 5.70
N SER A 117 9.01 1.45 4.75
CA SER A 117 9.02 0.27 3.88
C SER A 117 9.10 0.68 2.43
N ILE A 118 9.93 -0.04 1.67
CA ILE A 118 10.13 0.18 0.23
C ILE A 118 10.01 -1.18 -0.45
N VAL A 119 9.16 -1.24 -1.46
CA VAL A 119 9.01 -2.41 -2.32
C VAL A 119 9.32 -2.05 -3.77
N ASN A 120 9.79 -3.03 -4.53
CA ASN A 120 9.99 -2.86 -5.96
C ASN A 120 8.69 -3.10 -6.76
N TRP A 121 8.75 -2.94 -8.07
CA TRP A 121 7.63 -3.18 -8.98
C TRP A 121 6.96 -4.55 -8.81
N TYR A 122 7.72 -5.57 -8.42
CA TYR A 122 7.23 -6.94 -8.23
C TYR A 122 6.65 -7.19 -6.83
N GLY A 123 6.62 -6.17 -5.97
CA GLY A 123 6.16 -6.30 -4.58
C GLY A 123 7.20 -6.95 -3.64
N HIS A 124 8.46 -7.11 -4.10
CA HIS A 124 9.53 -7.58 -3.24
C HIS A 124 9.97 -6.46 -2.29
N VAL A 125 10.09 -6.78 -1.00
CA VAL A 125 10.56 -5.83 0.01
C VAL A 125 12.06 -5.57 -0.19
N VAL A 126 12.39 -4.34 -0.60
CA VAL A 126 13.77 -3.87 -0.80
C VAL A 126 14.34 -3.33 0.51
N LEU A 127 13.50 -2.63 1.26
CA LEU A 127 13.83 -2.10 2.57
C LEU A 127 12.57 -2.13 3.45
N ASP A 128 12.72 -2.61 4.68
CA ASP A 128 11.72 -2.47 5.73
C ASP A 128 12.46 -2.29 7.04
N THR A 129 12.34 -1.12 7.66
CA THR A 129 13.08 -0.83 8.88
C THR A 129 12.34 0.16 9.77
N PHE A 130 12.43 -0.09 11.06
CA PHE A 130 12.04 0.91 12.05
C PHE A 130 13.06 2.05 12.09
N VAL A 131 12.61 3.21 12.56
CA VAL A 131 13.40 4.43 12.65
C VAL A 131 13.24 5.00 14.05
N ARG A 132 14.36 5.25 14.74
CA ARG A 132 14.31 5.87 16.05
C ARG A 132 14.07 7.38 15.92
N PRO A 133 12.93 7.89 16.42
CA PRO A 133 12.67 9.32 16.45
C PRO A 133 13.73 10.09 17.24
N ARG A 134 14.00 11.33 16.87
CA ARG A 134 14.92 12.20 17.59
C ARG A 134 14.36 12.65 18.95
N GLU A 135 13.05 12.79 19.01
CA GLU A 135 12.33 13.19 20.22
C GLU A 135 11.69 11.99 20.90
N ARG A 136 11.40 12.16 22.20
CA ARG A 136 10.66 11.15 22.93
C ARG A 136 9.27 10.95 22.37
N VAL A 137 8.94 9.71 22.04
CA VAL A 137 7.59 9.35 21.61
C VAL A 137 6.63 9.46 22.80
N THR A 138 5.56 10.22 22.59
CA THR A 138 4.51 10.42 23.57
C THR A 138 3.21 9.69 23.18
N ASP A 139 3.04 9.38 21.89
CA ASP A 139 1.94 8.59 21.37
C ASP A 139 2.42 7.69 20.22
N PHE A 140 2.42 6.38 20.41
CA PHE A 140 2.85 5.43 19.40
C PHE A 140 1.83 5.26 18.27
N ARG A 141 0.59 5.64 18.48
CA ARG A 141 -0.50 5.44 17.51
C ARG A 141 -0.56 3.99 16.99
N THR A 142 -0.23 3.03 17.83
CA THR A 142 -0.01 1.62 17.46
C THR A 142 -1.20 1.01 16.70
N TRP A 143 -2.40 1.48 16.98
CA TRP A 143 -3.62 1.02 16.30
C TRP A 143 -3.70 1.42 14.81
N VAL A 144 -2.91 2.42 14.38
CA VAL A 144 -2.77 2.84 12.98
C VAL A 144 -1.41 2.44 12.45
N SER A 145 -0.33 2.88 13.12
CA SER A 145 1.05 2.70 12.66
C SER A 145 1.58 1.28 12.82
N GLY A 146 0.96 0.46 13.67
CA GLY A 146 1.48 -0.85 14.05
C GLY A 146 2.76 -0.81 14.90
N VAL A 147 3.38 0.36 15.06
CA VAL A 147 4.66 0.52 15.78
C VAL A 147 4.47 0.41 17.29
N ARG A 148 5.37 -0.33 17.93
CA ARG A 148 5.39 -0.55 19.39
C ARG A 148 6.67 -0.01 20.00
N PRO A 149 6.69 0.27 21.33
CA PRO A 149 7.91 0.69 22.03
C PRO A 149 9.11 -0.26 21.86
N SER A 150 8.85 -1.56 21.81
CA SER A 150 9.87 -2.59 21.59
C SER A 150 10.61 -2.43 20.27
N ASP A 151 9.89 -2.02 19.22
CA ASP A 151 10.40 -1.97 17.86
C ASP A 151 11.40 -0.83 17.66
N LEU A 152 11.25 0.25 18.44
CA LEU A 152 12.11 1.42 18.39
C LEU A 152 13.34 1.34 19.29
N LYS A 153 13.41 0.37 20.21
CA LYS A 153 14.47 0.27 21.21
C LYS A 153 15.88 0.17 20.60
N HIS A 154 16.01 -0.57 19.53
CA HIS A 154 17.28 -0.81 18.81
C HIS A 154 17.22 -0.31 17.36
N ALA A 155 16.23 0.49 17.03
CA ALA A 155 16.07 1.02 15.69
C ALA A 155 17.21 1.99 15.34
N PRO A 156 17.68 1.99 14.08
CA PRO A 156 18.67 2.94 13.59
C PRO A 156 18.14 4.37 13.67
N SER A 157 19.05 5.33 13.65
CA SER A 157 18.71 6.76 13.66
C SER A 157 18.07 7.18 12.35
N LEU A 158 17.31 8.27 12.39
CA LEU A 158 16.72 8.89 11.19
C LEU A 158 17.79 9.19 10.12
N ALA A 159 18.96 9.69 10.51
CA ALA A 159 20.03 10.04 9.58
C ALA A 159 20.58 8.82 8.84
N GLU A 160 20.79 7.71 9.54
CA GLU A 160 21.23 6.45 8.93
C GLU A 160 20.22 5.89 7.95
N VAL A 161 18.94 5.88 8.31
CA VAL A 161 17.87 5.38 7.43
C VAL A 161 17.69 6.32 6.24
N GLN A 162 17.73 7.62 6.46
CA GLN A 162 17.61 8.62 5.38
C GLN A 162 18.73 8.46 4.34
N ALA A 163 19.97 8.22 4.76
CA ALA A 163 21.08 7.97 3.86
C ALA A 163 20.85 6.71 3.01
N ARG A 164 20.39 5.61 3.63
CA ARG A 164 20.07 4.36 2.93
C ARG A 164 18.93 4.53 1.93
N VAL A 165 17.86 5.22 2.31
CA VAL A 165 16.72 5.50 1.43
C VAL A 165 17.16 6.38 0.27
N ALA A 166 17.97 7.44 0.50
CA ALA A 166 18.47 8.31 -0.55
C ALA A 166 19.27 7.54 -1.62
N GLU A 167 20.12 6.62 -1.23
CA GLU A 167 20.84 5.76 -2.18
C GLU A 167 19.90 4.82 -2.95
N LEU A 168 18.89 4.28 -2.29
CA LEU A 168 17.94 3.38 -2.93
C LEU A 168 17.07 4.09 -3.98
N ILE A 169 16.64 5.34 -3.72
CA ILE A 169 15.73 6.06 -4.61
C ILE A 169 16.46 6.83 -5.72
N LYS A 170 17.79 6.96 -5.63
CA LYS A 170 18.59 7.72 -6.57
C LYS A 170 18.44 7.18 -7.99
N GLY A 171 17.98 8.03 -8.92
CA GLY A 171 17.78 7.68 -10.33
C GLY A 171 16.60 6.72 -10.57
N ARG A 172 15.66 6.62 -9.63
CA ARG A 172 14.48 5.76 -9.74
C ARG A 172 13.19 6.56 -9.64
N VAL A 173 12.12 6.04 -10.21
CA VAL A 173 10.78 6.59 -10.05
C VAL A 173 10.23 6.11 -8.70
N LEU A 174 9.79 7.08 -7.88
CA LEU A 174 9.23 6.80 -6.57
C LEU A 174 7.72 6.98 -6.60
N VAL A 175 7.02 5.97 -6.11
CA VAL A 175 5.56 5.98 -5.91
C VAL A 175 5.31 5.91 -4.41
N GLY A 176 4.47 6.78 -3.90
CA GLY A 176 4.17 6.81 -2.47
C GLY A 176 2.95 7.66 -2.15
N HIS A 177 2.59 7.63 -0.89
CA HIS A 177 1.46 8.37 -0.33
C HIS A 177 1.95 9.27 0.80
#